data_7199ae7035cf6c19c9fc301c7fb3f2d5
#
_entry.id   7199ae7035cf6c19c9fc301c7fb3f2d5
#
_cell.length_a   1.000
_cell.length_b   1.000
_cell.length_c   1.000
_cell.angle_alpha   90.00
_cell.angle_beta   90.00
_cell.angle_gamma   90.00
#
_symmetry.space_group_name_H-M   'P 1'
#
loop_
_entity.id
_entity.type
_entity.pdbx_description
1 polymer ?
#
loop_
_entity_poly.entity_id
_entity_poly.type
_entity_poly.pdbx_seq_one_letter_code
_entity_poly.pdbx_strand_id
1 'polypeptide(L)'
;MRTEIATLGEFGLIRHLTEGIELKNESSRYGVGDDAAVLSYPAEKEVLVTTDLLMEGVHFDLVYVPLKHLGYKSAVVNFSDIYAMNGTPKQITVSLGISKRFSIEDMEELYAGIRLACEEYDVDIV
;
A
#
# COMPACT_ATOMS: atom_id res chain seq x y z
N MET A 1 23.89 -2.58 0.63
CA MET A 1 23.94 -1.17 1.08
C MET A 1 22.81 -0.93 2.06
N ARG A 2 23.03 -0.12 3.05
CA ARG A 2 21.99 0.25 4.02
C ARG A 2 21.90 1.77 4.11
N THR A 3 20.75 2.33 3.73
CA THR A 3 20.49 3.77 3.82
C THR A 3 19.45 4.02 4.92
N GLU A 4 19.78 4.90 5.85
CA GLU A 4 18.87 5.22 6.94
C GLU A 4 17.68 6.05 6.46
N ILE A 5 16.50 5.74 6.96
CA ILE A 5 15.24 6.43 6.61
C ILE A 5 15.33 7.93 6.90
N ALA A 6 16.01 8.30 7.99
CA ALA A 6 16.21 9.69 8.37
C ALA A 6 16.87 10.54 7.27
N THR A 7 17.61 9.92 6.34
CA THR A 7 18.23 10.61 5.20
C THR A 7 17.19 11.28 4.30
N LEU A 8 16.04 10.65 4.10
CA LEU A 8 14.95 11.19 3.27
C LEU A 8 13.89 11.93 4.10
N GLY A 9 13.73 11.57 5.37
CA GLY A 9 12.61 12.01 6.18
C GLY A 9 11.28 11.41 5.72
N GLU A 10 10.19 11.80 6.37
CA GLU A 10 8.86 11.25 6.09
C GLU A 10 8.41 11.50 4.64
N PHE A 11 8.33 12.75 4.25
CA PHE A 11 7.85 13.12 2.90
C PHE A 11 8.79 12.67 1.80
N GLY A 12 10.10 12.66 2.07
CA GLY A 12 11.09 12.15 1.12
C GLY A 12 10.93 10.65 0.90
N LEU A 13 10.68 9.89 1.96
CA LEU A 13 10.44 8.45 1.87
C LEU A 13 9.15 8.15 1.10
N ILE A 14 8.06 8.84 1.42
CA ILE A 14 6.78 8.69 0.70
C ILE A 14 6.99 8.94 -0.79
N ARG A 15 7.63 10.04 -1.15
CA ARG A 15 7.91 10.38 -2.56
C ARG A 15 8.73 9.29 -3.23
N HIS A 16 9.77 8.81 -2.57
CA HIS A 16 10.66 7.77 -3.08
C HIS A 16 9.91 6.45 -3.35
N LEU A 17 9.08 6.01 -2.41
CA LEU A 17 8.33 4.75 -2.51
C LEU A 17 7.19 4.79 -3.52
N THR A 18 6.65 5.97 -3.80
CA THR A 18 5.49 6.16 -4.69
C THR A 18 5.87 6.74 -6.05
N GLU A 19 7.16 6.92 -6.31
CA GLU A 19 7.66 7.42 -7.59
C GLU A 19 7.20 6.54 -8.75
N GLY A 20 6.69 7.17 -9.80
CA GLY A 20 6.26 6.50 -11.02
C GLY A 20 4.94 5.73 -10.89
N ILE A 21 4.21 5.86 -9.79
CA ILE A 21 2.87 5.28 -9.68
C ILE A 21 1.91 6.01 -10.60
N GLU A 22 1.24 5.26 -11.47
CA GLU A 22 0.20 5.77 -12.36
C GLU A 22 -1.17 5.29 -11.89
N LEU A 23 -2.15 6.19 -11.87
CA LEU A 23 -3.53 5.86 -11.53
C LEU A 23 -4.20 5.18 -12.73
N LYS A 24 -4.82 4.01 -12.49
CA LYS A 24 -5.44 3.18 -13.54
C LYS A 24 -6.96 3.30 -13.57
N ASN A 25 -7.57 3.63 -12.44
CA ASN A 25 -9.02 3.68 -12.30
C ASN A 25 -9.53 5.11 -12.47
N GLU A 26 -10.58 5.30 -13.26
CA GLU A 26 -11.23 6.61 -13.44
C GLU A 26 -11.75 7.19 -12.12
N SER A 27 -12.14 6.34 -11.18
CA SER A 27 -12.56 6.75 -9.84
C SER A 27 -11.44 7.36 -9.00
N SER A 28 -10.19 7.10 -9.33
CA SER A 28 -9.02 7.71 -8.69
C SER A 28 -8.73 9.06 -9.37
N ARG A 29 -9.21 10.16 -8.81
CA ARG A 29 -9.06 11.49 -9.39
C ARG A 29 -7.75 12.16 -9.02
N TYR A 30 -7.28 11.92 -7.81
CA TYR A 30 -6.01 12.41 -7.30
C TYR A 30 -5.45 11.41 -6.28
N GLY A 31 -4.23 10.99 -6.45
CA GLY A 31 -3.57 10.00 -5.60
C GLY A 31 -2.59 10.62 -4.60
N VAL A 32 -1.44 9.97 -4.46
CA VAL A 32 -0.38 10.42 -3.55
C VAL A 32 0.18 11.77 -3.99
N GLY A 33 0.37 12.69 -3.04
CA GLY A 33 1.03 13.96 -3.31
C GLY A 33 0.52 15.16 -2.53
N ASP A 34 -0.58 15.01 -1.80
CA ASP A 34 -1.15 16.06 -0.95
C ASP A 34 -1.75 15.44 0.31
N ASP A 35 -2.49 16.20 1.10
CA ASP A 35 -3.05 15.77 2.39
C ASP A 35 -4.08 14.65 2.27
N ALA A 36 -4.76 14.54 1.12
CA ALA A 36 -5.76 13.52 0.88
C ALA A 36 -5.83 13.10 -0.59
N ALA A 37 -6.21 11.85 -0.82
CA ALA A 37 -6.59 11.37 -2.15
C ALA A 37 -8.02 11.84 -2.48
N VAL A 38 -8.29 12.00 -3.78
CA VAL A 38 -9.64 12.34 -4.26
C VAL A 38 -10.19 11.18 -5.08
N LEU A 39 -11.30 10.64 -4.62
CA LEU A 39 -12.02 9.55 -5.29
C LEU A 39 -13.39 10.04 -5.74
N SER A 40 -13.85 9.55 -6.88
CA SER A 40 -15.16 9.90 -7.44
C SER A 40 -15.85 8.65 -7.96
N TYR A 41 -17.01 8.35 -7.40
CA TYR A 41 -17.83 7.23 -7.81
C TYR A 41 -19.20 7.69 -8.27
N PRO A 42 -19.84 6.98 -9.24
CA PRO A 42 -21.22 7.25 -9.61
C PRO A 42 -22.18 7.12 -8.42
N ALA A 43 -23.22 7.95 -8.39
CA ALA A 43 -24.18 7.98 -7.27
C ALA A 43 -24.91 6.66 -7.05
N GLU A 44 -25.08 5.85 -8.10
CA GLU A 44 -25.73 4.54 -8.04
C GLU A 44 -24.83 3.41 -7.51
N LYS A 45 -23.56 3.70 -7.27
CA LYS A 45 -22.59 2.73 -6.71
C LYS A 45 -22.47 2.89 -5.20
N GLU A 46 -22.37 1.77 -4.52
CA GLU A 46 -21.97 1.74 -3.12
C GLU A 46 -20.45 1.57 -3.01
N VAL A 47 -19.86 2.21 -2.02
CA VAL A 47 -18.44 2.11 -1.76
C VAL A 47 -18.21 1.23 -0.54
N LEU A 48 -17.42 0.17 -0.73
CA LEU A 48 -16.97 -0.70 0.35
C LEU A 48 -15.62 -0.20 0.85
N VAL A 49 -15.44 -0.17 2.15
CA VAL A 49 -14.18 0.20 2.79
C VAL A 49 -13.80 -0.88 3.79
N THR A 50 -12.59 -1.37 3.69
CA THR A 50 -12.01 -2.30 4.68
C THR A 50 -10.63 -1.81 5.10
N THR A 51 -10.17 -2.23 6.24
CA THR A 51 -8.83 -1.93 6.73
C THR A 51 -8.32 -3.08 7.59
N ASP A 52 -7.05 -3.42 7.42
CA ASP A 52 -6.35 -4.41 8.23
C ASP A 52 -5.08 -3.81 8.82
N LEU A 53 -4.80 -4.18 10.05
CA LEU A 53 -3.54 -3.87 10.71
C LEU A 53 -2.76 -5.19 10.85
N LEU A 54 -1.59 -5.27 10.22
CA LEU A 54 -0.69 -6.40 10.36
C LEU A 54 0.45 -6.05 11.32
N MET A 55 0.62 -6.87 12.35
CA MET A 55 1.63 -6.65 13.39
C MET A 55 2.60 -7.81 13.43
N GLU A 56 3.91 -7.50 13.50
CA GLU A 56 4.94 -8.50 13.70
C GLU A 56 4.70 -9.28 15.00
N GLY A 57 4.90 -10.60 14.95
CA GLY A 57 4.65 -11.50 16.07
C GLY A 57 3.19 -11.91 16.27
N VAL A 58 2.26 -11.30 15.54
CA VAL A 58 0.82 -11.64 15.58
C VAL A 58 0.36 -12.14 14.21
N HIS A 59 0.59 -11.40 13.16
CA HIS A 59 0.13 -11.71 11.80
C HIS A 59 1.24 -12.25 10.90
N PHE A 60 2.50 -11.96 11.24
CA PHE A 60 3.69 -12.39 10.51
C PHE A 60 4.91 -12.38 11.44
N ASP A 61 6.01 -12.99 10.99
CA ASP A 61 7.29 -12.97 11.67
C ASP A 61 8.38 -12.69 10.61
N LEU A 62 9.10 -11.59 10.74
CA LEU A 62 10.13 -11.16 9.80
C LEU A 62 11.34 -12.11 9.77
N VAL A 63 11.49 -12.99 10.74
CA VAL A 63 12.50 -14.07 10.70
C VAL A 63 12.22 -15.04 9.55
N TYR A 64 10.94 -15.25 9.21
CA TYR A 64 10.50 -16.23 8.22
C TYR A 64 9.92 -15.63 6.94
N VAL A 65 9.44 -14.39 6.99
CA VAL A 65 8.73 -13.77 5.87
C VAL A 65 9.56 -12.64 5.26
N PRO A 66 9.98 -12.77 3.99
CA PRO A 66 10.62 -11.66 3.28
C PRO A 66 9.69 -10.43 3.20
N LEU A 67 10.26 -9.22 3.25
CA LEU A 67 9.50 -7.97 3.22
C LEU A 67 8.65 -7.83 1.96
N LYS A 68 9.15 -8.28 0.82
CA LYS A 68 8.35 -8.28 -0.43
C LYS A 68 7.09 -9.14 -0.30
N HIS A 69 7.20 -10.33 0.29
CA HIS A 69 6.04 -11.21 0.54
C HIS A 69 5.07 -10.59 1.54
N LEU A 70 5.59 -9.93 2.57
CA LEU A 70 4.76 -9.22 3.55
C LEU A 70 3.99 -8.09 2.87
N GLY A 71 4.63 -7.29 2.02
CA GLY A 71 3.99 -6.22 1.26
C GLY A 71 2.88 -6.75 0.37
N TYR A 72 3.14 -7.81 -0.37
CA TYR A 72 2.13 -8.48 -1.20
C TYR A 72 0.95 -8.98 -0.37
N LYS A 73 1.22 -9.70 0.71
CA LYS A 73 0.19 -10.22 1.63
C LYS A 73 -0.66 -9.09 2.22
N SER A 74 -0.03 -7.99 2.65
CA SER A 74 -0.74 -6.86 3.26
C SER A 74 -1.77 -6.22 2.33
N ALA A 75 -1.50 -6.18 1.04
CA ALA A 75 -2.44 -5.72 0.04
C ALA A 75 -3.53 -6.76 -0.23
N VAL A 76 -3.15 -8.00 -0.49
CA VAL A 76 -4.08 -9.07 -0.93
C VAL A 76 -5.10 -9.44 0.14
N VAL A 77 -4.75 -9.41 1.43
CA VAL A 77 -5.73 -9.70 2.50
C VAL A 77 -6.87 -8.67 2.50
N ASN A 78 -6.58 -7.42 2.18
CA ASN A 78 -7.59 -6.37 2.04
C ASN A 78 -8.43 -6.55 0.77
N PHE A 79 -7.81 -6.90 -0.35
CA PHE A 79 -8.55 -7.21 -1.59
C PHE A 79 -9.49 -8.39 -1.40
N SER A 80 -9.07 -9.40 -0.65
CA SER A 80 -9.87 -10.57 -0.32
C SER A 80 -11.17 -10.18 0.41
N ASP A 81 -11.11 -9.25 1.34
CA ASP A 81 -12.30 -8.79 2.06
C ASP A 81 -13.29 -8.05 1.15
N ILE A 82 -12.79 -7.27 0.21
CA ILE A 82 -13.63 -6.61 -0.79
C ILE A 82 -14.29 -7.64 -1.72
N TYR A 83 -13.53 -8.62 -2.19
CA TYR A 83 -14.09 -9.70 -3.03
C TYR A 83 -15.12 -10.53 -2.27
N ALA A 84 -14.91 -10.79 -0.97
CA ALA A 84 -15.86 -11.52 -0.14
C ALA A 84 -17.23 -10.82 -0.03
N MET A 85 -17.25 -9.48 -0.19
CA MET A 85 -18.47 -8.67 -0.22
C MET A 85 -18.99 -8.44 -1.65
N ASN A 86 -18.52 -9.20 -2.61
CA ASN A 86 -18.87 -9.08 -4.03
C ASN A 86 -18.53 -7.71 -4.62
N GLY A 87 -17.52 -7.05 -4.07
CA GLY A 87 -17.00 -5.78 -4.57
C GLY A 87 -15.80 -5.97 -5.48
N THR A 88 -15.33 -4.87 -6.06
CA THR A 88 -14.11 -4.82 -6.86
C THR A 88 -13.14 -3.83 -6.20
N PRO A 89 -11.95 -4.29 -5.75
CA PRO A 89 -10.95 -3.36 -5.21
C PRO A 89 -10.52 -2.35 -6.27
N LYS A 90 -10.46 -1.08 -5.91
CA LYS A 90 -10.09 0.02 -6.82
C LYS A 90 -8.94 0.86 -6.31
N GLN A 91 -8.93 1.17 -5.02
CA GLN A 91 -7.90 1.98 -4.40
C GLN A 91 -7.45 1.35 -3.08
N ILE A 92 -6.20 1.62 -2.73
CA ILE A 92 -5.63 1.27 -1.44
C ILE A 92 -4.86 2.46 -0.87
N THR A 93 -4.99 2.68 0.43
CA THR A 93 -4.11 3.55 1.20
C THR A 93 -3.18 2.71 2.06
N VAL A 94 -1.97 3.18 2.30
CA VAL A 94 -0.98 2.46 3.10
C VAL A 94 -0.53 3.33 4.25
N SER A 95 -0.63 2.81 5.46
CA SER A 95 -0.09 3.43 6.67
C SER A 95 1.00 2.53 7.24
N LEU A 96 2.18 3.08 7.48
CA LEU A 96 3.32 2.32 7.99
C LEU A 96 3.82 2.90 9.31
N GLY A 97 3.93 2.05 10.32
CA GLY A 97 4.73 2.33 11.50
C GLY A 97 6.11 1.71 11.33
N ILE A 98 7.14 2.53 11.21
CA ILE A 98 8.48 2.09 10.87
C ILE A 98 9.44 2.37 12.02
N SER A 99 10.14 1.33 12.52
CA SER A 99 11.20 1.52 13.51
C SER A 99 12.54 1.85 12.85
N LYS A 100 13.48 2.38 13.65
CA LYS A 100 14.84 2.70 13.20
C LYS A 100 15.65 1.47 12.75
N ARG A 101 15.16 0.27 12.98
CA ARG A 101 15.80 -0.96 12.52
C ARG A 101 15.75 -1.12 11.01
N PHE A 102 14.74 -0.53 10.38
CA PHE A 102 14.53 -0.64 8.93
C PHE A 102 15.28 0.43 8.16
N SER A 103 15.71 0.07 6.98
CA SER A 103 16.38 0.94 6.02
C SER A 103 15.42 1.36 4.90
N ILE A 104 15.86 2.28 4.05
CA ILE A 104 15.13 2.65 2.84
C ILE A 104 14.98 1.43 1.93
N GLU A 105 16.03 0.63 1.80
CA GLU A 105 16.04 -0.58 0.98
C GLU A 105 15.02 -1.62 1.47
N ASP A 106 14.84 -1.72 2.79
CA ASP A 106 13.79 -2.58 3.38
C ASP A 106 12.40 -2.10 2.97
N MET A 107 12.18 -0.79 2.97
CA MET A 107 10.90 -0.20 2.56
C MET A 107 10.65 -0.34 1.06
N GLU A 108 11.69 -0.25 0.25
CA GLU A 108 11.61 -0.54 -1.19
C GLU A 108 11.13 -1.96 -1.44
N GLU A 109 11.66 -2.93 -0.69
CA GLU A 109 11.22 -4.33 -0.79
C GLU A 109 9.77 -4.53 -0.38
N LEU A 110 9.35 -3.93 0.73
CA LEU A 110 7.96 -3.97 1.18
C LEU A 110 7.03 -3.40 0.11
N TYR A 111 7.34 -2.22 -0.40
CA TYR A 111 6.55 -1.56 -1.45
C TYR A 111 6.58 -2.29 -2.78
N ALA A 112 7.67 -2.95 -3.13
CA ALA A 112 7.72 -3.81 -4.31
C ALA A 112 6.63 -4.89 -4.26
N GLY A 113 6.41 -5.48 -3.09
CA GLY A 113 5.34 -6.45 -2.89
C GLY A 113 3.93 -5.83 -2.99
N ILE A 114 3.72 -4.68 -2.36
CA ILE A 114 2.45 -3.94 -2.43
C ILE A 114 2.14 -3.55 -3.89
N ARG A 115 3.12 -2.99 -4.60
CA ARG A 115 2.95 -2.57 -5.99
C ARG A 115 2.67 -3.74 -6.92
N LEU A 116 3.32 -4.88 -6.71
CA LEU A 116 3.07 -6.08 -7.49
C LEU A 116 1.61 -6.54 -7.33
N ALA A 117 1.10 -6.60 -6.10
CA ALA A 117 -0.30 -6.96 -5.85
C ALA A 117 -1.26 -5.96 -6.51
N CYS A 118 -0.98 -4.67 -6.41
CA CYS A 118 -1.79 -3.63 -7.03
C CYS A 118 -1.78 -3.71 -8.56
N GLU A 119 -0.66 -4.06 -9.18
CA GLU A 119 -0.58 -4.30 -10.62
C GLU A 119 -1.41 -5.51 -11.05
N GLU A 120 -1.31 -6.63 -10.32
CA GLU A 120 -2.05 -7.85 -10.64
C GLU A 120 -3.56 -7.67 -10.54
N TYR A 121 -4.03 -6.86 -9.62
CA TYR A 121 -5.46 -6.67 -9.34
C TYR A 121 -6.03 -5.33 -9.81
N ASP A 122 -5.26 -4.55 -10.56
CA ASP A 122 -5.67 -3.22 -11.08
C ASP A 122 -6.15 -2.25 -9.98
N VAL A 123 -5.41 -2.22 -8.88
CA VAL A 123 -5.69 -1.35 -7.74
C VAL A 123 -4.72 -0.17 -7.74
N ASP A 124 -5.22 1.01 -7.45
CA ASP A 124 -4.40 2.22 -7.34
C ASP A 124 -3.97 2.47 -5.90
N ILE A 125 -2.68 2.76 -5.71
CA ILE A 125 -2.18 3.29 -4.44
C ILE A 125 -2.46 4.79 -4.46
N VAL A 126 -3.25 5.24 -3.53
CA VAL A 126 -3.67 6.64 -3.43
C VAL A 126 -3.32 7.23 -2.06
#